data_789f3b801f5844953a1eefa8652edd5c
#
_entry.id   789f3b801f5844953a1eefa8652edd5c
#
_cell.length_a   1.000
_cell.length_b   1.000
_cell.length_c   1.000
_cell.angle_alpha   90.00
_cell.angle_beta   90.00
_cell.angle_gamma   90.00
#
_symmetry.space_group_name_H-M   'P 1'
#
loop_
_entity.id
_entity.type
_entity.pdbx_description
1 polymer ?
#
loop_
_entity_poly.entity_id
_entity_poly.type
_entity_poly.pdbx_seq_one_letter_code
_entity_poly.pdbx_strand_id
1 'polypeptide(L)'
;MHQLISEIEQRLDTMFAALAAGADLPPSQRLRTEGMLESAALLAIASPEDLVAIMERRYGAAFGRTLAEDLGEDWREFFPFPQIPAMARRAPVYPTTSD
;
A
#
# COMPACT_ATOMS: atom_id res chain seq x y z
N MET A 1 0.24 -21.86 -0.55
CA MET A 1 0.18 -20.41 -0.82
C MET A 1 0.16 -20.18 -2.32
N HIS A 2 -0.77 -19.40 -2.80
CA HIS A 2 -0.85 -19.11 -4.22
C HIS A 2 0.30 -18.22 -4.66
N GLN A 3 0.88 -18.53 -5.80
CA GLN A 3 2.06 -17.83 -6.28
C GLN A 3 1.80 -16.34 -6.53
N LEU A 4 0.61 -16.00 -7.02
CA LEU A 4 0.26 -14.60 -7.23
C LEU A 4 0.22 -13.83 -5.92
N ILE A 5 -0.33 -14.45 -4.87
CA ILE A 5 -0.38 -13.81 -3.56
C ILE A 5 1.02 -13.57 -3.03
N SER A 6 1.90 -14.55 -3.17
CA SER A 6 3.29 -14.39 -2.73
C SER A 6 3.97 -13.24 -3.45
N GLU A 7 3.72 -13.12 -4.75
CA GLU A 7 4.31 -12.05 -5.54
C GLU A 7 3.76 -10.68 -5.10
N ILE A 8 2.47 -10.61 -4.84
CA ILE A 8 1.85 -9.38 -4.35
C ILE A 8 2.50 -8.96 -3.03
N GLU A 9 2.63 -9.90 -2.10
CA GLU A 9 3.23 -9.61 -0.80
C GLU A 9 4.65 -9.10 -0.96
N GLN A 10 5.41 -9.72 -1.84
CA GLN A 10 6.80 -9.33 -2.06
C GLN A 10 6.89 -7.92 -2.64
N ARG A 11 6.01 -7.59 -3.58
CA ARG A 11 6.00 -6.26 -4.17
C ARG A 11 5.57 -5.20 -3.17
N LEU A 12 4.59 -5.50 -2.33
CA LEU A 12 4.18 -4.58 -1.27
C LEU A 12 5.33 -4.35 -0.29
N ASP A 13 6.02 -5.42 0.10
CA ASP A 13 7.16 -5.28 1.01
C ASP A 13 8.23 -4.37 0.42
N THR A 14 8.56 -4.58 -0.85
CA THR A 14 9.57 -3.78 -1.52
C THR A 14 9.18 -2.31 -1.60
N MET A 15 7.91 -2.05 -1.98
CA MET A 15 7.43 -0.68 -2.11
C MET A 15 7.39 0.04 -0.76
N PHE A 16 6.83 -0.61 0.25
CA PHE A 16 6.71 0.03 1.55
C PHE A 16 8.08 0.22 2.21
N ALA A 17 9.00 -0.73 2.02
CA ALA A 17 10.34 -0.56 2.55
C ALA A 17 11.04 0.63 1.91
N ALA A 18 10.88 0.82 0.60
CA ALA A 18 11.47 1.96 -0.09
C ALA A 18 10.90 3.27 0.43
N LEU A 19 9.57 3.32 0.60
CA LEU A 19 8.92 4.52 1.12
C LEU A 19 9.36 4.81 2.56
N ALA A 20 9.47 3.78 3.38
CA ALA A 20 9.90 3.94 4.76
C ALA A 20 11.33 4.47 4.84
N ALA A 21 12.14 4.15 3.84
CA ALA A 21 13.51 4.65 3.76
C ALA A 21 13.60 6.04 3.13
N GLY A 22 12.47 6.63 2.76
CA GLY A 22 12.45 7.98 2.19
C GLY A 22 12.60 8.05 0.69
N ALA A 23 12.57 6.92 0.00
CA ALA A 23 12.72 6.90 -1.45
C ALA A 23 11.39 7.20 -2.13
N ASP A 24 11.47 7.77 -3.32
CA ASP A 24 10.30 7.94 -4.17
C ASP A 24 10.02 6.65 -4.91
N LEU A 25 8.74 6.43 -5.19
CA LEU A 25 8.32 5.23 -5.86
C LEU A 25 7.76 5.57 -7.23
N PRO A 26 8.27 4.96 -8.31
CA PRO A 26 7.73 5.23 -9.63
C PRO A 26 6.25 4.82 -9.71
N PRO A 27 5.40 5.65 -10.32
CA PRO A 27 3.98 5.30 -10.43
C PRO A 27 3.74 3.96 -11.12
N SER A 28 4.62 3.57 -12.04
CA SER A 28 4.45 2.31 -12.75
C SER A 28 4.48 1.10 -11.82
N GLN A 29 5.33 1.12 -10.80
CA GLN A 29 5.37 0.01 -9.85
C GLN A 29 4.08 -0.08 -9.05
N ARG A 30 3.58 1.04 -8.59
CA ARG A 30 2.33 1.07 -7.84
C ARG A 30 1.16 0.59 -8.69
N LEU A 31 1.06 1.11 -9.91
CA LEU A 31 -0.05 0.76 -10.78
C LEU A 31 -0.01 -0.71 -11.17
N ARG A 32 1.17 -1.25 -11.41
CA ARG A 32 1.31 -2.66 -11.75
C ARG A 32 0.85 -3.55 -10.60
N THR A 33 1.23 -3.20 -9.39
CA THR A 33 0.85 -3.99 -8.22
C THR A 33 -0.64 -3.85 -7.93
N GLU A 34 -1.22 -2.67 -8.14
CA GLU A 34 -2.66 -2.48 -8.03
C GLU A 34 -3.41 -3.37 -9.02
N GLY A 35 -2.87 -3.50 -10.24
CA GLY A 35 -3.45 -4.40 -11.22
C GLY A 35 -3.39 -5.85 -10.79
N MET A 36 -2.32 -6.25 -10.11
CA MET A 36 -2.21 -7.60 -9.59
C MET A 36 -3.23 -7.86 -8.48
N LEU A 37 -3.44 -6.88 -7.60
CA LEU A 37 -4.47 -6.98 -6.57
C LEU A 37 -5.84 -7.14 -7.20
N GLU A 38 -6.13 -6.33 -8.20
CA GLU A 38 -7.40 -6.40 -8.89
C GLU A 38 -7.60 -7.76 -9.55
N SER A 39 -6.55 -8.28 -10.20
CA SER A 39 -6.62 -9.58 -10.86
C SER A 39 -6.88 -10.70 -9.85
N ALA A 40 -6.23 -10.64 -8.70
CA ALA A 40 -6.44 -11.66 -7.66
C ALA A 40 -7.90 -11.69 -7.21
N ALA A 41 -8.51 -10.51 -7.09
CA ALA A 41 -9.92 -10.43 -6.70
C ALA A 41 -10.82 -10.92 -7.82
N LEU A 42 -10.55 -10.51 -9.06
CA LEU A 42 -11.35 -10.93 -10.21
C LEU A 42 -11.34 -12.43 -10.39
N LEU A 43 -10.20 -13.06 -10.16
CA LEU A 43 -10.06 -14.49 -10.32
C LEU A 43 -10.47 -15.27 -9.07
N ALA A 44 -10.97 -14.57 -8.07
CA ALA A 44 -11.40 -15.16 -6.80
C ALA A 44 -10.28 -15.94 -6.10
N ILE A 45 -9.04 -15.52 -6.31
CA ILE A 45 -7.91 -16.10 -5.60
C ILE A 45 -7.92 -15.64 -4.15
N ALA A 46 -8.32 -14.40 -3.91
CA ALA A 46 -8.50 -13.85 -2.57
C ALA A 46 -9.58 -12.78 -2.67
N SER A 47 -10.30 -12.55 -1.57
CA SER A 47 -11.30 -11.50 -1.55
C SER A 47 -10.64 -10.13 -1.43
N PRO A 48 -11.33 -9.05 -1.85
CA PRO A 48 -10.80 -7.71 -1.63
C PRO A 48 -10.46 -7.44 -0.16
N GLU A 49 -11.28 -7.96 0.77
CA GLU A 49 -10.99 -7.76 2.19
C GLU A 49 -9.72 -8.48 2.63
N ASP A 50 -9.50 -9.69 2.13
CA ASP A 50 -8.27 -10.41 2.43
C ASP A 50 -7.05 -9.67 1.85
N LEU A 51 -7.19 -9.11 0.68
CA LEU A 51 -6.10 -8.39 0.02
C LEU A 51 -5.79 -7.09 0.75
N VAL A 52 -6.82 -6.39 1.22
CA VAL A 52 -6.61 -5.20 2.06
C VAL A 52 -5.90 -5.57 3.34
N ALA A 53 -6.28 -6.70 3.96
CA ALA A 53 -5.61 -7.16 5.17
C ALA A 53 -4.13 -7.44 4.93
N ILE A 54 -3.80 -8.01 3.79
CA ILE A 54 -2.40 -8.23 3.42
C ILE A 54 -1.67 -6.89 3.33
N MET A 55 -2.29 -5.93 2.65
CA MET A 55 -1.70 -4.60 2.50
C MET A 55 -1.44 -3.96 3.87
N GLU A 56 -2.42 -4.05 4.77
CA GLU A 56 -2.26 -3.48 6.10
C GLU A 56 -1.12 -4.13 6.87
N ARG A 57 -1.00 -5.45 6.77
CA ARG A 57 0.08 -6.16 7.48
C ARG A 57 1.46 -5.75 6.94
N ARG A 58 1.57 -5.64 5.62
CA ARG A 58 2.86 -5.30 5.01
C ARG A 58 3.24 -3.86 5.30
N TYR A 59 2.24 -2.97 5.33
CA TYR A 59 2.48 -1.59 5.73
C TYR A 59 2.98 -1.53 7.17
N GLY A 60 2.31 -2.24 8.07
CA GLY A 60 2.70 -2.27 9.47
C GLY A 60 4.12 -2.80 9.67
N ALA A 61 4.49 -3.82 8.89
CA ALA A 61 5.83 -4.39 9.00
C ALA A 61 6.91 -3.39 8.58
N ALA A 62 6.61 -2.58 7.58
CA ALA A 62 7.60 -1.61 7.06
C ALA A 62 7.69 -0.36 7.90
N PHE A 63 6.55 0.15 8.38
CA PHE A 63 6.50 1.45 9.04
C PHE A 63 6.38 1.38 10.55
N GLY A 64 6.02 0.21 11.10
CA GLY A 64 5.77 0.09 12.53
C GLY A 64 4.52 0.82 12.99
N ARG A 65 3.65 1.19 12.08
CA ARG A 65 2.40 1.91 12.35
C ARG A 65 1.32 1.38 11.42
N THR A 66 0.06 1.54 11.80
CA THR A 66 -1.03 1.12 10.94
C THR A 66 -1.36 2.19 9.91
N LEU A 67 -2.04 1.78 8.85
CA LEU A 67 -2.53 2.74 7.86
C LEU A 67 -3.50 3.73 8.49
N ALA A 68 -4.35 3.24 9.40
CA ALA A 68 -5.30 4.12 10.07
C ALA A 68 -4.59 5.17 10.93
N GLU A 69 -3.50 4.80 11.59
CA GLU A 69 -2.72 5.74 12.39
C GLU A 69 -2.11 6.84 11.54
N ASP A 70 -1.62 6.47 10.35
CA ASP A 70 -0.92 7.43 9.49
C ASP A 70 -1.87 8.24 8.62
N LEU A 71 -2.99 7.65 8.16
CA LEU A 71 -3.86 8.27 7.17
C LEU A 71 -5.26 8.57 7.67
N GLY A 72 -5.64 8.07 8.85
CA GLY A 72 -6.98 8.24 9.37
C GLY A 72 -7.81 6.96 9.24
N GLU A 73 -8.84 6.87 10.08
CA GLU A 73 -9.69 5.68 10.10
C GLU A 73 -10.43 5.47 8.78
N ASP A 74 -10.63 6.56 8.04
CA ASP A 74 -11.38 6.52 6.79
C ASP A 74 -10.46 6.42 5.56
N TRP A 75 -9.22 5.96 5.74
CA TRP A 75 -8.26 5.94 4.64
C TRP A 75 -8.77 5.14 3.43
N ARG A 76 -9.61 4.12 3.65
CA ARG A 76 -10.13 3.31 2.54
C ARG A 76 -11.10 4.06 1.67
N GLU A 77 -11.65 5.17 2.15
CA GLU A 77 -12.53 6.01 1.34
C GLU A 77 -11.73 6.83 0.34
N PHE A 78 -10.50 7.18 0.70
CA PHE A 78 -9.63 7.96 -0.17
C PHE A 78 -8.79 7.06 -1.08
N PHE A 79 -8.55 5.83 -0.65
CA PHE A 79 -7.79 4.85 -1.42
C PHE A 79 -8.60 3.56 -1.51
N PRO A 80 -9.72 3.58 -2.26
CA PRO A 80 -10.56 2.38 -2.36
C PRO A 80 -9.80 1.28 -3.10
N PHE A 81 -10.07 0.03 -2.68
CA PHE A 81 -9.44 -1.12 -3.32
C PHE A 81 -9.60 -1.04 -4.86
N PRO A 82 -8.57 -1.31 -5.65
CA PRO A 82 -7.26 -1.85 -5.27
C PRO A 82 -6.17 -0.81 -5.10
N GLN A 83 -6.50 0.43 -4.80
CA GLN A 83 -5.50 1.48 -4.69
C GLN A 83 -4.58 1.24 -3.49
N ILE A 84 -3.30 1.48 -3.71
CA ILE A 84 -2.29 1.37 -2.68
C ILE A 84 -1.95 2.79 -2.22
N PRO A 85 -2.09 3.10 -0.92
CA PRO A 85 -1.89 4.47 -0.44
C PRO A 85 -0.42 4.84 -0.32
N ALA A 86 0.37 4.53 -1.33
CA ALA A 86 1.80 4.72 -1.28
C ALA A 86 2.19 6.19 -1.30
N MET A 87 1.42 7.01 -2.00
CA MET A 87 1.80 8.41 -2.18
C MET A 87 1.51 9.27 -0.97
N ALA A 88 0.61 8.85 -0.12
CA ALA A 88 0.18 9.68 1.00
C ALA A 88 1.30 9.93 1.99
N ARG A 89 2.27 9.06 2.03
CA ARG A 89 3.37 9.19 2.97
C ARG A 89 4.19 10.44 2.76
N ARG A 90 4.13 10.97 1.58
CA ARG A 90 4.99 12.07 1.27
C ARG A 90 4.49 13.40 1.71
N ALA A 91 3.36 13.45 2.10
CA ALA A 91 2.82 14.60 2.30
C ALA A 91 3.51 15.51 3.06
N PRO A 92 3.62 15.91 3.69
CA PRO A 92 3.85 16.98 4.20
C PRO A 92 4.83 17.60 4.61
N VAL A 93 5.09 17.92 4.61
CA VAL A 93 6.03 18.43 4.96
C VAL A 93 6.03 19.70 4.94
N TYR A 94 5.83 20.30 5.09
CA TYR A 94 5.91 21.53 5.03
C TYR A 94 6.29 22.27 5.79
N PRO A 95 6.41 22.63 5.73
CA PRO A 95 6.73 23.47 6.10
C PRO A 95 7.01 24.14 6.60
N THR A 96 7.15 24.34 6.56
CA THR A 96 7.33 24.97 6.86
C THR A 96 7.23 25.75 7.28
N THR A 97 6.95 25.93 7.48
CA THR A 97 6.78 26.61 7.76
C THR A 97 7.01 27.30 8.22
N SER A 98 7.01 27.41 8.42
CA SER A 98 7.12 28.07 8.72
C SER A 98 7.38 28.67 8.93
N ASP A 99 7.35 28.88 9.10
CA ASP A 99 7.46 29.49 9.11
C ASP A 99 7.51 29.89 9.15
#